data_bbe254a2d80779b62bc6258e7faa0fcb
#
_entry.id   bbe254a2d80779b62bc6258e7faa0fcb
#
_cell.length_a   1.000
_cell.length_b   1.000
_cell.length_c   1.000
_cell.angle_alpha   90.00
_cell.angle_beta   90.00
_cell.angle_gamma   90.00
#
_symmetry.space_group_name_H-M   'P 1'
#
loop_
_entity.id
_entity.type
_entity.pdbx_description
1 polymer ?
#
loop_
_entity_poly.entity_id
_entity_poly.type
_entity_poly.pdbx_seq_one_letter_code
_entity_poly.pdbx_strand_id
1 'polypeptide(L)'
;LRRDFAIAEPRLALSGLNPHAGEDGALGMEDQLIIAPAIDELQALGVNATGPAPADTMFHAEARTNYDAALCMLHDQALIPAKTLAFHEAVNVTLGLPIIRTSPDHGTALQIAGTDRVRADSLIAAIRLADRLAQGRRRT
;
A
#
# COMPACT_ATOMS: atom_id res chain seq x y z
N LEU A 1 3.90 -0.49 10.23
CA LEU A 1 4.41 -1.79 9.77
C LEU A 1 5.06 -2.56 10.94
N ARG A 2 5.96 -1.93 11.71
CA ARG A 2 6.64 -2.59 12.84
C ARG A 2 5.64 -3.16 13.83
N ARG A 3 4.77 -2.32 14.40
CA ARG A 3 3.82 -2.71 15.45
C ARG A 3 2.78 -3.72 15.00
N ASP A 4 2.12 -3.47 13.86
CA ASP A 4 0.92 -4.21 13.48
C ASP A 4 1.23 -5.38 12.54
N PHE A 5 2.25 -5.24 11.69
CA PHE A 5 2.65 -6.28 10.73
C PHE A 5 3.86 -7.10 11.18
N ALA A 6 4.43 -6.77 12.35
CA ALA A 6 5.60 -7.43 12.92
C ALA A 6 6.83 -7.46 11.97
N ILE A 7 6.99 -6.43 11.12
CA ILE A 7 8.14 -6.26 10.25
C ILE A 7 9.12 -5.36 10.98
N ALA A 8 10.23 -5.92 11.50
CA ALA A 8 11.17 -5.20 12.35
C ALA A 8 11.83 -4.03 11.62
N GLU A 9 12.25 -4.22 10.39
CA GLU A 9 12.93 -3.24 9.55
C GLU A 9 12.19 -3.09 8.21
N PRO A 10 11.02 -2.40 8.17
CA PRO A 10 10.22 -2.31 6.98
C PRO A 10 10.91 -1.47 5.91
N ARG A 11 10.95 -1.97 4.69
CA ARG A 11 11.44 -1.30 3.49
C ARG A 11 10.25 -0.64 2.79
N LEU A 12 10.34 0.67 2.58
CA LEU A 12 9.31 1.45 1.89
C LEU A 12 9.79 1.83 0.50
N ALA A 13 8.99 1.58 -0.52
CA ALA A 13 9.20 2.12 -1.86
C ALA A 13 8.17 3.21 -2.13
N LEU A 14 8.62 4.41 -2.50
CA LEU A 14 7.76 5.54 -2.81
C LEU A 14 7.67 5.71 -4.32
N SER A 15 6.44 5.81 -4.83
CA SER A 15 6.24 6.15 -6.24
C SER A 15 6.50 7.63 -6.49
N GLY A 16 6.84 7.96 -7.71
CA GLY A 16 6.75 9.33 -8.19
C GLY A 16 5.29 9.78 -8.31
N LEU A 17 5.10 11.10 -8.29
CA LEU A 17 3.82 11.73 -8.60
C LEU A 17 3.56 11.71 -10.11
N ASN A 18 4.56 12.12 -10.86
CA ASN A 18 4.48 12.28 -12.33
C ASN A 18 4.86 10.98 -13.06
N PRO A 19 4.44 10.80 -14.32
CA PRO A 19 4.93 9.71 -15.15
C PRO A 19 6.47 9.67 -15.16
N HIS A 20 7.04 8.48 -15.18
CA HIS A 20 8.50 8.24 -15.15
C HIS A 20 9.22 8.95 -14.00
N ALA A 21 8.52 9.18 -12.86
CA ALA A 21 9.03 9.95 -11.73
C ALA A 21 9.57 11.35 -12.13
N GLY A 22 8.86 12.00 -13.08
CA GLY A 22 9.15 13.34 -13.54
C GLY A 22 10.22 13.45 -14.64
N GLU A 23 10.91 12.36 -15.00
CA GLU A 23 11.92 12.30 -16.07
C GLU A 23 12.88 13.52 -16.02
N ASP A 24 13.62 13.64 -14.92
CA ASP A 24 14.53 14.77 -14.61
C ASP A 24 13.88 16.16 -14.70
N GLY A 25 12.57 16.23 -14.45
CA GLY A 25 11.77 17.46 -14.47
C GLY A 25 11.08 17.74 -15.81
N ALA A 26 11.31 16.92 -16.84
CA ALA A 26 10.67 17.10 -18.15
C ALA A 26 9.15 16.89 -18.09
N LEU A 27 8.66 16.07 -17.17
CA LEU A 27 7.24 15.76 -16.97
C LEU A 27 6.66 16.34 -15.67
N GLY A 28 7.36 17.30 -15.07
CA GLY A 28 6.99 17.97 -13.82
C GLY A 28 8.12 17.95 -12.81
N MET A 29 8.18 18.99 -11.98
CA MET A 29 9.25 19.19 -11.00
C MET A 29 8.91 18.66 -9.60
N GLU A 30 7.68 18.18 -9.38
CA GLU A 30 7.19 17.80 -8.05
C GLU A 30 7.97 16.65 -7.45
N ASP A 31 8.41 15.71 -8.30
CA ASP A 31 9.21 14.57 -7.85
C ASP A 31 10.59 15.01 -7.31
N GLN A 32 11.20 16.01 -7.93
CA GLN A 32 12.47 16.57 -7.49
C GLN A 32 12.33 17.56 -6.32
N LEU A 33 11.26 18.37 -6.32
CA LEU A 33 11.12 19.47 -5.36
C LEU A 33 10.36 19.06 -4.09
N ILE A 34 9.58 17.98 -4.15
CA ILE A 34 8.71 17.56 -3.03
C ILE A 34 9.00 16.11 -2.63
N ILE A 35 8.93 15.15 -3.58
CA ILE A 35 8.98 13.74 -3.23
C ILE A 35 10.39 13.31 -2.83
N ALA A 36 11.42 13.66 -3.60
CA ALA A 36 12.79 13.29 -3.27
C ALA A 36 13.25 13.91 -1.93
N PRO A 37 13.05 15.21 -1.65
CA PRO A 37 13.34 15.77 -0.33
C PRO A 37 12.59 15.09 0.82
N ALA A 38 11.32 14.72 0.62
CA ALA A 38 10.56 14.00 1.65
C ALA A 38 11.15 12.60 1.92
N ILE A 39 11.70 11.93 0.91
CA ILE A 39 12.41 10.65 1.09
C ILE A 39 13.70 10.86 1.88
N ASP A 40 14.46 11.90 1.58
CA ASP A 40 15.68 12.24 2.31
C ASP A 40 15.37 12.52 3.81
N GLU A 41 14.29 13.24 4.09
CA GLU A 41 13.83 13.46 5.46
C GLU A 41 13.44 12.15 6.17
N LEU A 42 12.72 11.25 5.48
CA LEU A 42 12.38 9.93 6.04
C LEU A 42 13.63 9.11 6.35
N GLN A 43 14.63 9.14 5.47
CA GLN A 43 15.91 8.45 5.67
C GLN A 43 16.68 9.05 6.87
N ALA A 44 16.68 10.36 7.00
CA ALA A 44 17.28 11.05 8.16
C ALA A 44 16.63 10.68 9.50
N LEU A 45 15.32 10.32 9.47
CA LEU A 45 14.58 9.78 10.61
C LEU A 45 14.79 8.25 10.83
N GLY A 46 15.67 7.62 10.07
CA GLY A 46 15.96 6.19 10.17
C GLY A 46 14.91 5.28 9.53
N VAL A 47 14.10 5.80 8.61
CA VAL A 47 13.16 5.02 7.81
C VAL A 47 13.88 4.50 6.57
N ASN A 48 13.82 3.19 6.32
CA ASN A 48 14.34 2.61 5.08
C ASN A 48 13.37 2.90 3.94
N ALA A 49 13.50 4.07 3.33
CA ALA A 49 12.68 4.57 2.23
C ALA A 49 13.51 4.70 0.96
N THR A 50 12.95 4.33 -0.19
CA THR A 50 13.57 4.43 -1.51
C THR A 50 12.59 5.02 -2.51
N GLY A 51 13.09 5.68 -3.55
CA GLY A 51 12.30 6.34 -4.59
C GLY A 51 12.85 7.76 -4.90
N PRO A 52 12.07 8.62 -5.55
CA PRO A 52 10.80 8.28 -6.22
C PRO A 52 11.03 7.34 -7.41
N ALA A 53 10.22 6.30 -7.52
CA ALA A 53 10.29 5.34 -8.62
C ALA A 53 9.10 5.51 -9.58
N PRO A 54 9.24 5.23 -10.89
CA PRO A 54 8.10 5.18 -11.79
C PRO A 54 7.07 4.17 -11.30
N ALA A 55 5.81 4.61 -11.09
CA ALA A 55 4.78 3.78 -10.48
C ALA A 55 4.46 2.51 -11.30
N ASP A 56 4.57 2.61 -12.63
CA ASP A 56 4.31 1.50 -13.56
C ASP A 56 5.33 0.37 -13.49
N THR A 57 6.52 0.62 -12.95
CA THR A 57 7.59 -0.38 -12.80
C THR A 57 7.67 -1.02 -11.42
N MET A 58 6.86 -0.58 -10.45
CA MET A 58 6.99 -1.00 -9.06
C MET A 58 6.35 -2.37 -8.76
N PHE A 59 5.32 -2.79 -9.50
CA PHE A 59 4.42 -3.84 -9.03
C PHE A 59 4.59 -5.21 -9.68
N HIS A 60 5.55 -5.39 -10.60
CA HIS A 60 5.86 -6.72 -11.11
C HIS A 60 6.54 -7.61 -10.05
N ALA A 61 6.54 -8.92 -10.27
CA ALA A 61 6.94 -9.89 -9.25
C ALA A 61 8.35 -9.63 -8.67
N GLU A 62 9.32 -9.30 -9.52
CA GLU A 62 10.70 -9.03 -9.11
C GLU A 62 10.80 -7.74 -8.29
N ALA A 63 10.19 -6.63 -8.76
CA ALA A 63 10.22 -5.36 -8.04
C ALA A 63 9.65 -5.50 -6.63
N ARG A 64 8.55 -6.23 -6.45
CA ARG A 64 7.90 -6.46 -5.14
C ARG A 64 8.76 -7.24 -4.14
N THR A 65 9.86 -7.84 -4.54
CA THR A 65 10.80 -8.48 -3.60
C THR A 65 11.71 -7.47 -2.88
N ASN A 66 11.79 -6.25 -3.37
CA ASN A 66 12.70 -5.22 -2.89
C ASN A 66 12.11 -4.34 -1.79
N TYR A 67 10.81 -4.41 -1.52
CA TYR A 67 10.13 -3.61 -0.50
C TYR A 67 9.03 -4.40 0.21
N ASP A 68 8.62 -3.92 1.36
CA ASP A 68 7.54 -4.50 2.18
C ASP A 68 6.24 -3.68 2.07
N ALA A 69 6.34 -2.42 1.69
CA ALA A 69 5.18 -1.58 1.38
C ALA A 69 5.53 -0.54 0.31
N ALA A 70 4.58 -0.31 -0.59
CA ALA A 70 4.62 0.77 -1.56
C ALA A 70 3.78 1.95 -1.06
N LEU A 71 4.34 3.15 -1.06
CA LEU A 71 3.64 4.39 -0.80
C LEU A 71 3.44 5.12 -2.13
N CYS A 72 2.20 5.23 -2.55
CA CYS A 72 1.83 5.82 -3.83
C CYS A 72 1.27 7.23 -3.64
N MET A 73 1.60 8.14 -4.55
CA MET A 73 1.17 9.53 -4.49
C MET A 73 -0.27 9.71 -4.94
N LEU A 74 -0.76 8.83 -5.82
CA LEU A 74 -2.12 8.87 -6.35
C LEU A 74 -2.87 7.57 -6.05
N HIS A 75 -4.17 7.70 -5.83
CA HIS A 75 -5.08 6.57 -5.56
C HIS A 75 -4.92 5.43 -6.57
N ASP A 76 -4.96 5.74 -7.86
CA ASP A 76 -4.93 4.74 -8.92
C ASP A 76 -3.57 4.05 -9.05
N GLN A 77 -2.47 4.74 -8.74
CA GLN A 77 -1.14 4.14 -8.67
C GLN A 77 -1.08 2.96 -7.69
N ALA A 78 -1.81 3.05 -6.58
CA ALA A 78 -1.88 1.98 -5.58
C ALA A 78 -2.96 0.94 -5.92
N LEU A 79 -4.17 1.37 -6.28
CA LEU A 79 -5.32 0.48 -6.36
C LEU A 79 -5.41 -0.31 -7.66
N ILE A 80 -4.91 0.21 -8.78
CA ILE A 80 -4.85 -0.57 -10.02
C ILE A 80 -4.01 -1.83 -9.82
N PRO A 81 -2.74 -1.75 -9.37
CA PRO A 81 -1.94 -2.96 -9.14
C PRO A 81 -2.49 -3.83 -8.01
N ALA A 82 -2.95 -3.26 -6.91
CA ALA A 82 -3.51 -4.03 -5.80
C ALA A 82 -4.71 -4.87 -6.24
N LYS A 83 -5.63 -4.28 -7.00
CA LYS A 83 -6.81 -4.99 -7.51
C LYS A 83 -6.48 -5.93 -8.68
N THR A 84 -5.48 -5.63 -9.47
CA THR A 84 -5.00 -6.54 -10.52
C THR A 84 -4.39 -7.81 -9.92
N LEU A 85 -3.64 -7.67 -8.84
CA LEU A 85 -2.95 -8.78 -8.19
C LEU A 85 -3.87 -9.62 -7.28
N ALA A 86 -4.81 -8.99 -6.59
CA ALA A 86 -5.58 -9.65 -5.52
C ALA A 86 -7.01 -9.11 -5.39
N PHE A 87 -7.77 -9.03 -6.48
CA PHE A 87 -9.10 -8.41 -6.50
C PHE A 87 -10.07 -8.92 -5.41
N HIS A 88 -10.08 -10.23 -5.18
CA HIS A 88 -11.00 -10.84 -4.23
C HIS A 88 -10.46 -10.92 -2.79
N GLU A 89 -9.17 -10.68 -2.60
CA GLU A 89 -8.48 -10.80 -1.31
C GLU A 89 -7.98 -9.45 -0.78
N ALA A 90 -8.14 -8.38 -1.55
CA ALA A 90 -7.75 -7.05 -1.14
C ALA A 90 -8.52 -6.61 0.11
N VAL A 91 -7.78 -6.04 1.06
CA VAL A 91 -8.29 -5.59 2.35
C VAL A 91 -7.89 -4.14 2.58
N ASN A 92 -8.86 -3.32 2.92
CA ASN A 92 -8.60 -1.97 3.39
C ASN A 92 -8.21 -2.00 4.87
N VAL A 93 -7.10 -1.35 5.23
CA VAL A 93 -6.60 -1.25 6.61
C VAL A 93 -6.43 0.21 6.97
N THR A 94 -7.02 0.65 8.07
CA THR A 94 -6.74 1.99 8.62
C THR A 94 -5.61 1.90 9.64
N LEU A 95 -4.49 2.51 9.32
CA LEU A 95 -3.31 2.54 10.18
C LEU A 95 -3.37 3.72 11.15
N GLY A 96 -2.55 3.67 12.22
CA GLY A 96 -2.41 4.76 13.20
C GLY A 96 -3.48 4.78 14.30
N LEU A 97 -4.50 3.95 14.23
CA LEU A 97 -5.54 3.88 15.25
C LEU A 97 -5.10 3.07 16.49
N PRO A 98 -5.68 3.36 17.67
CA PRO A 98 -5.49 2.52 18.87
C PRO A 98 -6.11 1.13 18.70
N ILE A 99 -7.12 1.00 17.86
CA ILE A 99 -7.78 -0.26 17.47
C ILE A 99 -7.26 -0.75 16.12
N ILE A 100 -7.45 -2.04 15.83
CA ILE A 100 -7.26 -2.61 14.49
C ILE A 100 -8.56 -2.43 13.72
N ARG A 101 -8.47 -1.82 12.54
CA ARG A 101 -9.59 -1.64 11.62
C ARG A 101 -9.23 -2.17 10.25
N THR A 102 -9.92 -3.22 9.86
CA THR A 102 -9.87 -3.80 8.51
C THR A 102 -11.27 -3.82 7.90
N SER A 103 -11.36 -3.76 6.60
CA SER A 103 -12.62 -3.93 5.88
C SER A 103 -12.37 -4.51 4.48
N PRO A 104 -13.39 -5.13 3.86
CA PRO A 104 -13.33 -5.44 2.43
C PRO A 104 -12.97 -4.21 1.60
N ASP A 105 -12.19 -4.41 0.55
CA ASP A 105 -11.81 -3.34 -0.37
C ASP A 105 -12.74 -3.29 -1.60
N HIS A 106 -14.05 -3.18 -1.35
CA HIS A 106 -15.08 -3.00 -2.37
C HIS A 106 -16.20 -2.10 -1.87
N GLY A 107 -16.94 -1.51 -2.80
CA GLY A 107 -18.14 -0.72 -2.52
C GLY A 107 -19.35 -1.58 -2.11
N THR A 108 -20.48 -0.93 -1.95
CA THR A 108 -21.74 -1.56 -1.50
C THR A 108 -22.29 -2.62 -2.45
N ALA A 109 -21.89 -2.61 -3.73
CA ALA A 109 -22.26 -3.60 -4.75
C ALA A 109 -23.76 -3.95 -4.77
N LEU A 110 -24.61 -2.94 -4.65
CA LEU A 110 -26.07 -3.09 -4.54
C LEU A 110 -26.68 -3.93 -5.67
N GLN A 111 -26.05 -3.94 -6.85
CA GLN A 111 -26.54 -4.68 -8.03
C GLN A 111 -26.52 -6.20 -7.85
N ILE A 112 -25.73 -6.71 -6.89
CA ILE A 112 -25.64 -8.15 -6.60
C ILE A 112 -26.18 -8.50 -5.22
N ALA A 113 -26.64 -7.51 -4.46
CA ALA A 113 -27.21 -7.75 -3.12
C ALA A 113 -28.41 -8.71 -3.19
N GLY A 114 -28.42 -9.74 -2.34
CA GLY A 114 -29.46 -10.77 -2.32
C GLY A 114 -29.42 -11.77 -3.49
N THR A 115 -28.34 -11.81 -4.26
CA THR A 115 -28.13 -12.79 -5.34
C THR A 115 -27.03 -13.79 -4.98
N ASP A 116 -26.98 -14.95 -5.69
CA ASP A 116 -25.91 -15.95 -5.56
C ASP A 116 -24.55 -15.48 -6.08
N ARG A 117 -24.46 -14.25 -6.59
CA ARG A 117 -23.22 -13.65 -7.09
C ARG A 117 -22.38 -13.01 -5.99
N VAL A 118 -22.92 -12.88 -4.78
CA VAL A 118 -22.21 -12.34 -3.62
C VAL A 118 -21.09 -13.29 -3.18
N ARG A 119 -19.90 -12.73 -2.96
CA ARG A 119 -18.71 -13.47 -2.50
C ARG A 119 -18.26 -12.94 -1.14
N ALA A 120 -17.88 -13.85 -0.24
CA ALA A 120 -17.41 -13.50 1.11
C ALA A 120 -15.88 -13.40 1.22
N ASP A 121 -15.13 -13.65 0.14
CA ASP A 121 -13.67 -13.79 0.17
C ASP A 121 -12.98 -12.57 0.79
N SER A 122 -13.33 -11.37 0.37
CA SER A 122 -12.73 -10.13 0.87
C SER A 122 -13.05 -9.89 2.36
N LEU A 123 -14.27 -10.23 2.82
CA LEU A 123 -14.62 -10.15 4.24
C LEU A 123 -13.83 -11.17 5.07
N ILE A 124 -13.71 -12.40 4.58
CA ILE A 124 -12.89 -13.45 5.23
C ILE A 124 -11.43 -13.01 5.30
N ALA A 125 -10.89 -12.43 4.21
CA ALA A 125 -9.54 -11.89 4.18
C ALA A 125 -9.37 -10.76 5.20
N ALA A 126 -10.34 -9.84 5.31
CA ALA A 126 -10.32 -8.75 6.28
C ALA A 126 -10.31 -9.26 7.73
N ILE A 127 -11.15 -10.24 8.06
CA ILE A 127 -11.20 -10.85 9.41
C ILE A 127 -9.86 -11.55 9.73
N ARG A 128 -9.33 -12.34 8.81
CA ARG A 128 -8.04 -13.03 8.97
C ARG A 128 -6.89 -12.05 9.14
N LEU A 129 -6.90 -10.95 8.40
CA LEU A 129 -5.89 -9.92 8.55
C LEU A 129 -6.00 -9.24 9.90
N ALA A 130 -7.20 -8.89 10.38
CA ALA A 130 -7.40 -8.32 11.71
C ALA A 130 -6.82 -9.20 12.82
N ASP A 131 -7.05 -10.52 12.75
CA ASP A 131 -6.49 -11.48 13.70
C ASP A 131 -4.95 -11.49 13.66
N ARG A 132 -4.34 -11.55 12.48
CA ARG A 132 -2.88 -11.49 12.34
C ARG A 132 -2.29 -10.20 12.92
N LEU A 133 -2.91 -9.05 12.66
CA LEU A 133 -2.47 -7.76 13.20
C LEU A 133 -2.60 -7.71 14.73
N ALA A 134 -3.66 -8.31 15.28
CA ALA A 134 -3.84 -8.42 16.74
C ALA A 134 -2.77 -9.30 17.39
N GLN A 135 -2.39 -10.39 16.74
CA GLN A 135 -1.28 -11.24 17.19
C GLN A 135 0.07 -10.52 17.09
N GLY A 136 0.31 -9.73 16.02
CA GLY A 136 1.49 -8.90 15.87
C GLY A 136 1.64 -7.91 17.02
N ARG A 137 0.58 -7.17 17.37
CA ARG A 137 0.58 -6.20 18.49
C ARG A 137 0.87 -6.81 19.87
N ARG A 138 0.59 -8.09 20.07
CA ARG A 138 0.85 -8.77 21.36
C ARG A 138 2.31 -9.19 21.52
N ARG A 139 3.08 -9.18 20.43
CA ARG A 139 4.49 -9.63 20.41
C ARG A 139 5.47 -8.47 20.48
N THR A 140 5.01 -7.25 20.27
CA THR A 140 5.77 -5.99 20.39
C THR A 140 5.45 -5.29 21.70
#